data_1c078c9aa74db10d2ec8d698a9e030de
#
_entry.id   1c078c9aa74db10d2ec8d698a9e030de
#
_cell.length_a   1.000
_cell.length_b   1.000
_cell.length_c   1.000
_cell.angle_alpha   90.00
_cell.angle_beta   90.00
_cell.angle_gamma   90.00
#
_symmetry.space_group_name_H-M   'P 1'
#
loop_
_entity.id
_entity.type
_entity.pdbx_description
1 polymer ?
#
loop_
_entity_poly.entity_id
_entity_poly.type
_entity_poly.pdbx_seq_one_letter_code
_entity_poly.pdbx_strand_id
1 'polypeptide(L)'
;MGQKVHPNGIRLGITKPFNSTWYANTADFADNLYSDFQVRQYLTKELKAASVARIVIERPAKSIRVTIHTARPGVVIGKKGEDVEKLRKHIAKLSGVPAQINISEVRKPELDGKLVADSITSQLERRVMFRRAMKRAVQNAMRLGAKGIKVEVSGRLGGAEIARTEWYREGRVPLHTLRADIDYATSEAHTTYGVIGVKVWIFKGEVLGGLAAVNAAAAAAQQEPAPAKPKRKPRAAK
;
A
#
# COMPACT_ATOMS: atom_id res chain seq x y z
N MET A 1 12.29 11.35 24.79
CA MET A 1 11.89 10.07 24.16
C MET A 1 12.86 9.77 23.03
N GLY A 2 13.43 8.54 22.99
CA GLY A 2 14.38 8.15 21.94
C GLY A 2 13.71 8.02 20.57
N GLN A 3 14.55 8.02 19.54
CA GLN A 3 14.11 7.77 18.17
C GLN A 3 13.59 6.33 18.03
N LYS A 4 12.56 6.14 17.19
CA LYS A 4 11.97 4.84 16.92
C LYS A 4 12.41 4.34 15.54
N VAL A 5 12.81 3.09 15.47
CA VAL A 5 13.19 2.45 14.21
C VAL A 5 11.94 2.29 13.32
N HIS A 6 12.12 2.47 12.01
CA HIS A 6 11.02 2.28 11.04
C HIS A 6 10.55 0.82 11.05
N PRO A 7 9.24 0.55 11.31
CA PRO A 7 8.76 -0.82 11.50
C PRO A 7 8.95 -1.74 10.31
N ASN A 8 8.80 -1.22 9.08
CA ASN A 8 9.07 -2.00 7.87
C ASN A 8 10.58 -2.17 7.65
N GLY A 9 11.39 -1.12 7.90
CA GLY A 9 12.84 -1.15 7.67
C GLY A 9 13.56 -2.23 8.47
N ILE A 10 13.25 -2.37 9.77
CA ILE A 10 13.84 -3.39 10.62
C ILE A 10 13.47 -4.83 10.21
N ARG A 11 12.38 -5.00 9.46
CA ARG A 11 11.84 -6.29 9.02
C ARG A 11 12.18 -6.64 7.59
N LEU A 12 12.81 -5.75 6.83
CA LEU A 12 13.27 -6.03 5.48
C LEU A 12 14.31 -7.16 5.48
N GLY A 13 14.13 -8.13 4.60
CA GLY A 13 15.00 -9.30 4.52
C GLY A 13 14.71 -10.38 5.58
N ILE A 14 13.87 -10.11 6.59
CA ILE A 14 13.50 -11.07 7.65
C ILE A 14 12.06 -11.56 7.47
N THR A 15 11.10 -10.66 7.47
CA THR A 15 9.66 -10.96 7.31
C THR A 15 9.01 -10.14 6.20
N LYS A 16 9.64 -9.06 5.74
CA LYS A 16 9.15 -8.20 4.66
C LYS A 16 10.05 -8.32 3.42
N PRO A 17 9.51 -8.56 2.23
CA PRO A 17 10.25 -8.49 0.98
C PRO A 17 10.57 -7.05 0.59
N PHE A 18 11.55 -6.88 -0.27
CA PHE A 18 11.88 -5.59 -0.85
C PHE A 18 10.87 -5.22 -1.95
N ASN A 19 10.65 -3.91 -2.13
CA ASN A 19 9.78 -3.39 -3.19
C ASN A 19 10.52 -3.22 -4.53
N SER A 20 11.85 -3.30 -4.54
CA SER A 20 12.68 -3.39 -5.74
C SER A 20 13.55 -4.63 -5.64
N THR A 21 13.45 -5.50 -6.64
CA THR A 21 14.17 -6.78 -6.66
C THR A 21 14.93 -6.88 -7.97
N TRP A 22 16.18 -6.42 -7.97
CA TRP A 22 17.09 -6.46 -9.11
C TRP A 22 18.54 -6.32 -8.66
N TYR A 23 19.44 -6.70 -9.53
CA TYR A 23 20.88 -6.55 -9.37
C TYR A 23 21.45 -5.74 -10.55
N ALA A 24 22.41 -4.86 -10.28
CA ALA A 24 23.16 -4.14 -11.30
C ALA A 24 24.62 -3.96 -10.89
N ASN A 25 25.49 -3.77 -11.87
CA ASN A 25 26.89 -3.41 -11.63
C ASN A 25 26.96 -1.97 -11.08
N THR A 26 28.10 -1.64 -10.45
CA THR A 26 28.33 -0.32 -9.84
C THR A 26 28.09 0.84 -10.83
N ALA A 27 28.43 0.66 -12.11
CA ALA A 27 28.24 1.69 -13.14
C ALA A 27 26.75 1.97 -13.40
N ASP A 28 25.91 0.94 -13.51
CA ASP A 28 24.52 1.07 -13.90
C ASP A 28 23.57 1.24 -12.71
N PHE A 29 24.06 1.06 -11.48
CA PHE A 29 23.22 1.02 -10.28
C PHE A 29 22.52 2.37 -10.05
N ALA A 30 23.26 3.47 -10.17
CA ALA A 30 22.72 4.81 -9.92
C ALA A 30 21.62 5.19 -10.91
N ASP A 31 21.81 4.92 -12.19
CA ASP A 31 20.85 5.24 -13.24
C ASP A 31 19.58 4.39 -13.12
N ASN A 32 19.73 3.11 -12.81
CA ASN A 32 18.60 2.22 -12.56
C ASN A 32 17.79 2.64 -11.33
N LEU A 33 18.47 3.02 -10.24
CA LEU A 33 17.81 3.50 -9.02
C LEU A 33 17.05 4.80 -9.27
N TYR A 34 17.66 5.73 -9.99
CA TYR A 34 17.03 7.01 -10.33
C TYR A 34 15.80 6.81 -11.23
N SER A 35 15.91 5.94 -12.22
CA SER A 35 14.79 5.56 -13.08
C SER A 35 13.64 4.92 -12.28
N ASP A 36 13.93 4.01 -11.35
CA ASP A 36 12.92 3.42 -10.46
C ASP A 36 12.22 4.47 -9.58
N PHE A 37 12.97 5.45 -9.09
CA PHE A 37 12.41 6.56 -8.32
C PHE A 37 11.44 7.39 -9.15
N GLN A 38 11.82 7.76 -10.37
CA GLN A 38 10.95 8.50 -11.31
C GLN A 38 9.68 7.71 -11.65
N VAL A 39 9.81 6.41 -11.94
CA VAL A 39 8.67 5.53 -12.22
C VAL A 39 7.71 5.48 -11.03
N ARG A 40 8.21 5.32 -9.80
CA ARG A 40 7.37 5.32 -8.59
C ARG A 40 6.67 6.64 -8.38
N GLN A 41 7.39 7.76 -8.54
CA GLN A 41 6.83 9.10 -8.38
C GLN A 41 5.70 9.35 -9.40
N TYR A 42 5.92 9.00 -10.67
CA TYR A 42 4.93 9.11 -11.72
C TYR A 42 3.68 8.27 -11.42
N LEU A 43 3.87 6.97 -11.12
CA LEU A 43 2.75 6.07 -10.82
C LEU A 43 1.96 6.49 -9.58
N THR A 44 2.63 6.97 -8.54
CA THR A 44 1.95 7.44 -7.33
C THR A 44 1.08 8.67 -7.61
N LYS A 45 1.54 9.55 -8.50
CA LYS A 45 0.80 10.76 -8.90
C LYS A 45 -0.42 10.41 -9.76
N GLU A 46 -0.22 9.63 -10.83
CA GLU A 46 -1.28 9.26 -11.79
C GLU A 46 -2.34 8.36 -11.15
N LEU A 47 -1.93 7.41 -10.32
CA LEU A 47 -2.82 6.40 -9.76
C LEU A 47 -3.38 6.79 -8.37
N LYS A 48 -3.36 8.05 -7.99
CA LYS A 48 -3.90 8.51 -6.70
C LYS A 48 -5.36 8.08 -6.48
N ALA A 49 -6.17 8.09 -7.55
CA ALA A 49 -7.58 7.66 -7.50
C ALA A 49 -7.78 6.14 -7.40
N ALA A 50 -6.78 5.36 -7.80
CA ALA A 50 -6.84 3.90 -7.85
C ALA A 50 -6.57 3.22 -6.50
N SER A 51 -6.20 3.97 -5.46
CA SER A 51 -5.86 3.42 -4.13
C SER A 51 -4.76 2.35 -4.22
N VAL A 52 -3.55 2.78 -4.59
CA VAL A 52 -2.39 1.89 -4.73
C VAL A 52 -1.79 1.59 -3.35
N ALA A 53 -1.64 0.32 -3.03
CA ALA A 53 -1.04 -0.15 -1.79
C ALA A 53 0.49 -0.13 -1.86
N ARG A 54 1.05 -0.77 -2.90
CA ARG A 54 2.49 -0.82 -3.14
C ARG A 54 2.81 -1.05 -4.61
N ILE A 55 4.00 -0.64 -5.00
CA ILE A 55 4.55 -0.83 -6.35
C ILE A 55 5.82 -1.65 -6.21
N VAL A 56 5.85 -2.83 -6.81
CA VAL A 56 7.02 -3.71 -6.85
C VAL A 56 7.66 -3.59 -8.23
N ILE A 57 8.98 -3.37 -8.26
CA ILE A 57 9.74 -3.23 -9.50
C ILE A 57 10.77 -4.36 -9.56
N GLU A 58 10.75 -5.09 -10.64
CA GLU A 58 11.73 -6.12 -10.99
C GLU A 58 12.40 -5.74 -12.31
N ARG A 59 13.69 -5.97 -12.41
CA ARG A 59 14.46 -5.74 -13.66
C ARG A 59 15.07 -7.06 -14.11
N PRO A 60 14.31 -7.90 -14.83
CA PRO A 60 14.93 -9.00 -15.57
C PRO A 60 15.79 -8.42 -16.72
N ALA A 61 16.69 -9.23 -17.30
CA ALA A 61 17.60 -8.76 -18.33
C ALA A 61 16.85 -8.01 -19.44
N LYS A 62 17.30 -6.78 -19.72
CA LYS A 62 16.79 -5.89 -20.81
C LYS A 62 15.29 -5.53 -20.75
N SER A 63 14.64 -5.65 -19.59
CA SER A 63 13.25 -5.24 -19.44
C SER A 63 12.95 -4.79 -18.01
N ILE A 64 11.85 -4.05 -17.80
CA ILE A 64 11.34 -3.69 -16.47
C ILE A 64 9.95 -4.28 -16.29
N ARG A 65 9.73 -4.93 -15.16
CA ARG A 65 8.43 -5.44 -14.75
C ARG A 65 7.95 -4.67 -13.53
N VAL A 66 6.80 -4.02 -13.65
CA VAL A 66 6.19 -3.25 -12.58
C VAL A 66 4.90 -3.92 -12.15
N THR A 67 4.86 -4.41 -10.92
CA THR A 67 3.65 -5.01 -10.34
C THR A 67 2.99 -3.99 -9.42
N ILE A 68 1.76 -3.60 -9.74
CA ILE A 68 0.97 -2.61 -9.01
C ILE A 68 -0.08 -3.33 -8.17
N HIS A 69 0.06 -3.26 -6.85
CA HIS A 69 -0.96 -3.77 -5.93
C HIS A 69 -1.97 -2.67 -5.62
N THR A 70 -3.22 -2.87 -5.99
CA THR A 70 -4.29 -1.87 -5.87
C THR A 70 -5.58 -2.47 -5.31
N ALA A 71 -6.36 -1.65 -4.61
CA ALA A 71 -7.70 -2.03 -4.17
C ALA A 71 -8.75 -1.88 -5.29
N ARG A 72 -8.43 -1.12 -6.36
CA ARG A 72 -9.36 -0.82 -7.46
C ARG A 72 -8.71 -1.07 -8.81
N PRO A 73 -8.51 -2.34 -9.21
CA PRO A 73 -7.82 -2.68 -10.46
C PRO A 73 -8.51 -2.10 -11.69
N GLY A 74 -9.83 -2.00 -11.71
CA GLY A 74 -10.58 -1.44 -12.82
C GLY A 74 -10.23 0.01 -13.16
N VAL A 75 -9.84 0.82 -12.17
CA VAL A 75 -9.43 2.21 -12.39
C VAL A 75 -8.06 2.27 -13.07
N VAL A 76 -7.17 1.33 -12.75
CA VAL A 76 -5.82 1.24 -13.35
C VAL A 76 -5.91 0.73 -14.79
N ILE A 77 -6.78 -0.26 -15.04
CA ILE A 77 -6.94 -0.86 -16.37
C ILE A 77 -7.56 0.13 -17.35
N GLY A 78 -8.54 0.93 -16.86
CA GLY A 78 -9.25 1.88 -17.69
C GLY A 78 -10.21 1.22 -18.68
N LYS A 79 -10.76 2.02 -19.59
CA LYS A 79 -11.65 1.54 -20.65
C LYS A 79 -10.85 0.75 -21.68
N LYS A 80 -11.19 -0.51 -21.88
CA LYS A 80 -10.54 -1.42 -22.85
C LYS A 80 -9.02 -1.58 -22.72
N GLY A 81 -8.44 -1.20 -21.54
CA GLY A 81 -6.99 -1.30 -21.31
C GLY A 81 -6.15 -0.13 -21.83
N GLU A 82 -6.76 0.93 -22.33
CA GLU A 82 -6.05 2.09 -22.89
C GLU A 82 -5.14 2.77 -21.88
N ASP A 83 -5.58 2.86 -20.61
CA ASP A 83 -4.80 3.55 -19.58
C ASP A 83 -3.56 2.75 -19.18
N VAL A 84 -3.63 1.42 -19.12
CA VAL A 84 -2.45 0.56 -18.92
C VAL A 84 -1.45 0.71 -20.06
N GLU A 85 -1.91 0.80 -21.31
CA GLU A 85 -1.01 0.99 -22.47
C GLU A 85 -0.34 2.36 -22.45
N LYS A 86 -1.04 3.42 -22.00
CA LYS A 86 -0.44 4.74 -21.82
C LYS A 86 0.64 4.70 -20.73
N LEU A 87 0.34 4.07 -19.58
CA LEU A 87 1.29 3.89 -18.50
C LEU A 87 2.51 3.10 -18.95
N ARG A 88 2.32 1.99 -19.68
CA ARG A 88 3.40 1.17 -20.22
C ARG A 88 4.34 1.95 -21.15
N LYS A 89 3.78 2.72 -22.10
CA LYS A 89 4.55 3.57 -23.00
C LYS A 89 5.35 4.63 -22.24
N HIS A 90 4.74 5.25 -21.23
CA HIS A 90 5.42 6.27 -20.45
C HIS A 90 6.54 5.70 -19.58
N ILE A 91 6.32 4.54 -18.93
CA ILE A 91 7.37 3.85 -18.16
C ILE A 91 8.51 3.42 -19.07
N ALA A 92 8.22 2.87 -20.25
CA ALA A 92 9.25 2.50 -21.22
C ALA A 92 10.09 3.72 -21.66
N LYS A 93 9.47 4.90 -21.81
CA LYS A 93 10.18 6.15 -22.12
C LYS A 93 11.08 6.61 -20.95
N LEU A 94 10.62 6.51 -19.69
CA LEU A 94 11.39 6.89 -18.51
C LEU A 94 12.57 5.94 -18.23
N SER A 95 12.35 4.63 -18.44
CA SER A 95 13.35 3.61 -18.13
C SER A 95 14.31 3.30 -19.27
N GLY A 96 14.01 3.73 -20.50
CA GLY A 96 14.79 3.41 -21.70
C GLY A 96 14.73 1.93 -22.14
N VAL A 97 13.92 1.10 -21.46
CA VAL A 97 13.78 -0.34 -21.70
C VAL A 97 12.32 -0.74 -21.84
N PRO A 98 12.00 -1.86 -22.50
CA PRO A 98 10.63 -2.35 -22.61
C PRO A 98 10.01 -2.58 -21.23
N ALA A 99 8.80 -2.06 -21.00
CA ALA A 99 8.10 -2.16 -19.75
C ALA A 99 6.95 -3.17 -19.81
N GLN A 100 6.77 -3.96 -18.76
CA GLN A 100 5.63 -4.82 -18.53
C GLN A 100 4.92 -4.38 -17.25
N ILE A 101 3.60 -4.23 -17.29
CA ILE A 101 2.80 -3.86 -16.12
C ILE A 101 1.91 -5.04 -15.73
N ASN A 102 2.03 -5.47 -14.47
CA ASN A 102 1.16 -6.45 -13.85
C ASN A 102 0.30 -5.75 -12.80
N ILE A 103 -0.98 -6.07 -12.77
CA ILE A 103 -1.92 -5.51 -11.79
C ILE A 103 -2.38 -6.63 -10.87
N SER A 104 -2.18 -6.43 -9.58
CA SER A 104 -2.59 -7.38 -8.53
C SER A 104 -3.64 -6.71 -7.63
N GLU A 105 -4.77 -7.38 -7.45
CA GLU A 105 -5.83 -6.89 -6.57
C GLU A 105 -5.50 -7.16 -5.10
N VAL A 106 -5.72 -6.16 -4.24
CA VAL A 106 -5.67 -6.30 -2.79
C VAL A 106 -7.06 -6.65 -2.29
N ARG A 107 -7.29 -7.93 -1.94
CA ARG A 107 -8.61 -8.46 -1.52
C ARG A 107 -9.14 -7.82 -0.23
N LYS A 108 -8.26 -7.44 0.72
CA LYS A 108 -8.62 -6.85 2.02
C LYS A 108 -7.90 -5.51 2.20
N PRO A 109 -8.41 -4.42 1.60
CA PRO A 109 -7.75 -3.12 1.66
C PRO A 109 -7.65 -2.53 3.08
N GLU A 110 -8.56 -2.90 3.98
CA GLU A 110 -8.55 -2.43 5.36
C GLU A 110 -7.48 -3.08 6.25
N LEU A 111 -6.79 -4.12 5.74
CA LEU A 111 -5.62 -4.73 6.38
C LEU A 111 -4.29 -4.24 5.79
N ASP A 112 -4.33 -3.34 4.83
CA ASP A 112 -3.14 -2.71 4.25
C ASP A 112 -2.93 -1.33 4.85
N GLY A 113 -1.75 -1.12 5.43
CA GLY A 113 -1.43 0.12 6.14
C GLY A 113 -1.52 1.37 5.26
N LYS A 114 -1.08 1.28 4.00
CA LYS A 114 -1.09 2.42 3.08
C LYS A 114 -2.51 2.80 2.68
N LEU A 115 -3.34 1.82 2.35
CA LEU A 115 -4.72 2.04 1.94
C LEU A 115 -5.56 2.61 3.09
N VAL A 116 -5.34 2.14 4.31
CA VAL A 116 -6.01 2.68 5.51
C VAL A 116 -5.56 4.12 5.76
N ALA A 117 -4.27 4.42 5.68
CA ALA A 117 -3.75 5.77 5.85
C ALA A 117 -4.35 6.73 4.80
N ASP A 118 -4.37 6.35 3.52
CA ASP A 118 -4.93 7.15 2.43
C ASP A 118 -6.45 7.31 2.56
N SER A 119 -7.16 6.33 3.09
CA SER A 119 -8.59 6.45 3.39
C SER A 119 -8.86 7.48 4.49
N ILE A 120 -8.03 7.50 5.56
CA ILE A 120 -8.14 8.48 6.63
C ILE A 120 -7.82 9.88 6.10
N THR A 121 -6.73 10.07 5.34
CA THR A 121 -6.34 11.36 4.79
C THR A 121 -7.42 11.93 3.87
N SER A 122 -7.98 11.12 2.99
CA SER A 122 -9.11 11.53 2.12
C SER A 122 -10.35 11.96 2.91
N GLN A 123 -10.63 11.34 4.06
CA GLN A 123 -11.73 11.77 4.93
C GLN A 123 -11.40 13.10 5.63
N LEU A 124 -10.15 13.31 6.07
CA LEU A 124 -9.70 14.56 6.68
C LEU A 124 -9.76 15.74 5.68
N GLU A 125 -9.36 15.53 4.44
CA GLU A 125 -9.48 16.52 3.35
C GLU A 125 -10.93 16.92 3.09
N ARG A 126 -11.86 15.98 3.27
CA ARG A 126 -13.31 16.21 3.18
C ARG A 126 -13.92 16.79 4.46
N ARG A 127 -13.09 17.25 5.40
CA ARG A 127 -13.49 17.84 6.69
C ARG A 127 -14.29 16.90 7.59
N VAL A 128 -14.12 15.60 7.47
CA VAL A 128 -14.68 14.64 8.42
C VAL A 128 -13.93 14.76 9.75
N MET A 129 -14.66 14.70 10.87
CA MET A 129 -14.09 14.74 12.22
C MET A 129 -13.02 13.66 12.40
N PHE A 130 -11.79 14.04 12.71
CA PHE A 130 -10.64 13.13 12.79
C PHE A 130 -10.84 11.95 13.75
N ARG A 131 -11.49 12.16 14.89
CA ARG A 131 -11.82 11.08 15.85
C ARG A 131 -12.74 10.03 15.24
N ARG A 132 -13.71 10.45 14.43
CA ARG A 132 -14.63 9.54 13.75
C ARG A 132 -13.91 8.75 12.66
N ALA A 133 -13.04 9.39 11.89
CA ALA A 133 -12.24 8.73 10.86
C ALA A 133 -11.31 7.67 11.45
N MET A 134 -10.58 8.01 12.54
CA MET A 134 -9.70 7.07 13.23
C MET A 134 -10.44 5.88 13.82
N LYS A 135 -11.53 6.12 14.59
CA LYS A 135 -12.32 5.03 15.20
C LYS A 135 -12.89 4.09 14.15
N ARG A 136 -13.42 4.61 13.04
CA ARG A 136 -13.95 3.81 11.94
C ARG A 136 -12.89 2.94 11.33
N ALA A 137 -11.69 3.47 11.06
CA ALA A 137 -10.58 2.71 10.52
C ALA A 137 -10.14 1.58 11.45
N VAL A 138 -10.04 1.86 12.76
CA VAL A 138 -9.70 0.87 13.78
C VAL A 138 -10.75 -0.25 13.83
N GLN A 139 -12.02 0.08 13.92
CA GLN A 139 -13.11 -0.90 13.97
C GLN A 139 -13.17 -1.77 12.71
N ASN A 140 -12.99 -1.18 11.55
CA ASN A 140 -12.98 -1.93 10.29
C ASN A 140 -11.81 -2.93 10.22
N ALA A 141 -10.61 -2.50 10.59
CA ALA A 141 -9.44 -3.38 10.60
C ALA A 141 -9.59 -4.55 11.58
N MET A 142 -10.08 -4.28 12.79
CA MET A 142 -10.33 -5.32 13.80
C MET A 142 -11.39 -6.32 13.34
N ARG A 143 -12.49 -5.84 12.75
CA ARG A 143 -13.57 -6.68 12.20
C ARG A 143 -13.08 -7.62 11.10
N LEU A 144 -12.09 -7.21 10.30
CA LEU A 144 -11.54 -8.02 9.21
C LEU A 144 -10.38 -8.93 9.63
N GLY A 145 -10.09 -8.97 10.94
CA GLY A 145 -9.16 -9.94 11.51
C GLY A 145 -7.75 -9.41 11.79
N ALA A 146 -7.55 -8.10 11.86
CA ALA A 146 -6.32 -7.56 12.44
C ALA A 146 -6.19 -7.98 13.91
N LYS A 147 -5.00 -8.40 14.35
CA LYS A 147 -4.73 -8.73 15.76
C LYS A 147 -4.45 -7.47 16.60
N GLY A 148 -4.25 -6.36 15.94
CA GLY A 148 -4.11 -5.06 16.55
C GLY A 148 -3.81 -3.98 15.53
N ILE A 149 -4.23 -2.78 15.87
CA ILE A 149 -4.01 -1.58 15.07
C ILE A 149 -3.70 -0.38 15.96
N LYS A 150 -2.79 0.46 15.51
CA LYS A 150 -2.55 1.81 16.05
C LYS A 150 -2.65 2.80 14.92
N VAL A 151 -3.44 3.85 15.12
CA VAL A 151 -3.55 5.01 14.21
C VAL A 151 -3.13 6.25 14.98
N GLU A 152 -2.28 7.06 14.40
CA GLU A 152 -1.80 8.31 14.97
C GLU A 152 -1.98 9.42 13.95
N VAL A 153 -2.55 10.53 14.38
CA VAL A 153 -2.80 11.71 13.56
C VAL A 153 -2.17 12.91 14.24
N SER A 154 -1.35 13.66 13.50
CA SER A 154 -0.58 14.79 14.03
C SER A 154 -0.73 16.02 13.14
N GLY A 155 -0.84 17.19 13.75
CA GLY A 155 -0.99 18.47 13.07
C GLY A 155 -2.05 19.37 13.74
N ARG A 156 -2.57 20.34 12.97
CA ARG A 156 -3.64 21.25 13.40
C ARG A 156 -5.01 20.57 13.31
N LEU A 157 -5.29 19.67 14.25
CA LEU A 157 -6.49 18.83 14.24
C LEU A 157 -7.77 19.68 14.41
N GLY A 158 -8.67 19.58 13.44
CA GLY A 158 -9.91 20.35 13.42
C GLY A 158 -9.72 21.85 13.18
N GLY A 159 -8.56 22.29 12.67
CA GLY A 159 -8.24 23.71 12.45
C GLY A 159 -7.71 24.44 13.68
N ALA A 160 -7.38 23.74 14.78
CA ALA A 160 -6.82 24.35 15.98
C ALA A 160 -5.48 25.06 15.66
N GLU A 161 -5.21 26.19 16.33
CA GLU A 161 -3.95 26.93 16.14
C GLU A 161 -2.73 26.13 16.58
N ILE A 162 -2.86 25.43 17.72
CA ILE A 162 -1.79 24.61 18.28
C ILE A 162 -1.88 23.21 17.72
N ALA A 163 -0.81 22.75 17.08
CA ALA A 163 -0.69 21.38 16.59
C ALA A 163 -0.58 20.40 17.77
N ARG A 164 -1.25 19.28 17.63
CA ARG A 164 -1.16 18.19 18.60
C ARG A 164 -1.20 16.85 17.91
N THR A 165 -0.83 15.80 18.65
CA THR A 165 -0.89 14.42 18.21
C THR A 165 -1.94 13.68 19.01
N GLU A 166 -2.89 13.06 18.33
CA GLU A 166 -3.86 12.15 18.92
C GLU A 166 -3.72 10.76 18.29
N TRP A 167 -3.90 9.70 19.09
CA TRP A 167 -3.79 8.34 18.61
C TRP A 167 -4.83 7.43 19.24
N TYR A 168 -5.23 6.40 18.48
CA TYR A 168 -6.05 5.29 18.94
C TYR A 168 -5.32 3.98 18.71
N ARG A 169 -5.42 3.07 19.68
CA ARG A 169 -4.89 1.72 19.58
C ARG A 169 -5.92 0.72 20.08
N GLU A 170 -6.06 -0.37 19.34
CA GLU A 170 -6.86 -1.52 19.73
C GLU A 170 -6.06 -2.79 19.48
N GLY A 171 -6.16 -3.76 20.40
CA GLY A 171 -5.36 -4.97 20.35
C GLY A 171 -3.87 -4.75 20.64
N ARG A 172 -3.03 -5.66 20.13
CA ARG A 172 -1.60 -5.73 20.38
C ARG A 172 -0.79 -5.28 19.15
N VAL A 173 0.19 -4.40 19.35
CA VAL A 173 1.11 -3.98 18.27
C VAL A 173 2.55 -4.13 18.77
N PRO A 174 3.15 -5.32 18.66
CA PRO A 174 4.47 -5.64 19.20
C PRO A 174 5.59 -5.16 18.29
N LEU A 175 6.03 -3.90 18.39
CA LEU A 175 7.01 -3.29 17.52
C LEU A 175 8.41 -3.91 17.63
N HIS A 176 8.76 -4.43 18.83
CA HIS A 176 10.07 -5.03 19.09
C HIS A 176 10.19 -6.50 18.65
N THR A 177 9.09 -7.16 18.38
CA THR A 177 9.06 -8.57 17.94
C THR A 177 9.32 -8.65 16.44
N LEU A 178 10.47 -9.19 15.99
CA LEU A 178 10.83 -9.25 14.57
C LEU A 178 9.94 -10.20 13.76
N ARG A 179 9.48 -11.30 14.37
CA ARG A 179 8.55 -12.25 13.74
C ARG A 179 7.13 -11.71 13.55
N ALA A 180 6.81 -10.56 14.16
CA ALA A 180 5.50 -9.94 14.01
C ALA A 180 5.36 -9.32 12.62
N ASP A 181 4.33 -9.70 11.87
CA ASP A 181 3.96 -9.05 10.61
C ASP A 181 3.21 -7.76 10.91
N ILE A 182 3.96 -6.66 10.88
CA ILE A 182 3.44 -5.32 11.10
C ILE A 182 3.50 -4.58 9.77
N ASP A 183 2.36 -4.12 9.32
CA ASP A 183 2.26 -3.23 8.18
C ASP A 183 2.22 -1.78 8.68
N TYR A 184 3.14 -0.96 8.18
CA TYR A 184 3.29 0.44 8.57
C TYR A 184 3.26 1.32 7.35
N ALA A 185 2.46 2.38 7.41
CA ALA A 185 2.45 3.40 6.38
C ALA A 185 2.20 4.79 6.96
N THR A 186 2.64 5.77 6.19
CA THR A 186 2.39 7.18 6.43
C THR A 186 1.65 7.78 5.25
N SER A 187 0.82 8.76 5.52
CA SER A 187 0.14 9.56 4.51
C SER A 187 -0.10 10.97 5.04
N GLU A 188 -0.28 11.92 4.14
CA GLU A 188 -0.45 13.33 4.46
C GLU A 188 -1.77 13.83 3.89
N ALA A 189 -2.56 14.53 4.71
CA ALA A 189 -3.78 15.21 4.32
C ALA A 189 -3.51 16.70 4.18
N HIS A 190 -3.72 17.24 2.99
CA HIS A 190 -3.58 18.66 2.72
C HIS A 190 -4.89 19.38 3.01
N THR A 191 -4.91 20.11 4.12
CA THR A 191 -6.09 20.88 4.54
C THR A 191 -5.87 22.37 4.37
N THR A 192 -6.93 23.18 4.44
CA THR A 192 -6.85 24.65 4.37
C THR A 192 -6.02 25.26 5.51
N TYR A 193 -5.86 24.53 6.63
CA TYR A 193 -5.11 24.97 7.81
C TYR A 193 -3.68 24.41 7.87
N GLY A 194 -3.25 23.69 6.85
CA GLY A 194 -1.94 23.06 6.76
C GLY A 194 -2.00 21.55 6.55
N VAL A 195 -0.87 20.89 6.69
CA VAL A 195 -0.72 19.44 6.48
C VAL A 195 -0.96 18.69 7.79
N ILE A 196 -1.76 17.62 7.72
CA ILE A 196 -1.98 16.69 8.81
C ILE A 196 -1.33 15.36 8.45
N GLY A 197 -0.34 14.93 9.25
CA GLY A 197 0.32 13.64 9.09
C GLY A 197 -0.49 12.51 9.72
N VAL A 198 -0.65 11.41 9.00
CA VAL A 198 -1.30 10.18 9.48
C VAL A 198 -0.29 9.04 9.46
N LYS A 199 -0.15 8.32 10.58
CA LYS A 199 0.67 7.12 10.71
C LYS A 199 -0.22 5.95 11.12
N VAL A 200 -0.08 4.82 10.44
CA VAL A 200 -0.87 3.62 10.70
C VAL A 200 0.04 2.42 10.90
N TRP A 201 -0.21 1.64 11.95
CA TRP A 201 0.43 0.35 12.24
C TRP A 201 -0.65 -0.70 12.32
N ILE A 202 -0.56 -1.75 11.52
CA ILE A 202 -1.50 -2.88 11.52
C ILE A 202 -0.72 -4.15 11.82
N PHE A 203 -1.05 -4.82 12.91
CA PHE A 203 -0.50 -6.12 13.25
C PHE A 203 -1.41 -7.23 12.72
N LYS A 204 -0.92 -7.98 11.74
CA LYS A 204 -1.65 -9.07 11.09
C LYS A 204 -1.47 -10.41 11.83
N GLY A 205 -0.33 -10.62 12.44
CA GLY A 205 0.00 -11.84 13.14
C GLY A 205 1.50 -12.07 13.25
N GLU A 206 1.90 -13.28 13.62
CA GLU A 206 3.30 -13.69 13.69
C GLU A 206 3.61 -14.64 12.54
N VAL A 207 4.74 -14.44 11.87
CA VAL A 207 5.25 -15.28 10.81
C VAL A 207 6.41 -16.11 11.37
N LEU A 208 6.21 -17.41 11.43
CA LEU A 208 7.24 -18.38 11.78
C LEU A 208 7.86 -18.90 10.48
N GLY A 209 9.20 -18.93 10.37
CA GLY A 209 9.90 -19.37 9.16
C GLY A 209 10.40 -18.25 8.22
N GLY A 210 10.29 -16.99 8.61
CA GLY A 210 10.88 -15.84 7.90
C GLY A 210 10.35 -15.63 6.47
N LEU A 211 11.18 -15.08 5.58
CA LEU A 211 10.82 -14.76 4.19
C LEU A 211 10.37 -15.97 3.36
N ALA A 212 10.92 -17.15 3.60
CA ALA A 212 10.50 -18.36 2.88
C ALA A 212 9.03 -18.67 3.11
N ALA A 213 8.55 -18.56 4.35
CA ALA A 213 7.14 -18.75 4.68
C ALA A 213 6.24 -17.65 4.10
N VAL A 214 6.70 -16.39 4.08
CA VAL A 214 5.98 -15.27 3.45
C VAL A 214 5.82 -15.49 1.95
N ASN A 215 6.90 -15.87 1.27
CA ASN A 215 6.88 -16.12 -0.17
C ASN A 215 6.01 -17.32 -0.53
N ALA A 216 6.06 -18.40 0.26
CA ALA A 216 5.19 -19.57 0.08
C ALA A 216 3.70 -19.20 0.27
N ALA A 217 3.38 -18.42 1.30
CA ALA A 217 2.01 -17.95 1.52
C ALA A 217 1.51 -17.01 0.41
N ALA A 218 2.40 -16.14 -0.11
CA ALA A 218 2.06 -15.25 -1.23
C ALA A 218 1.81 -16.05 -2.53
N ALA A 219 2.60 -17.08 -2.81
CA ALA A 219 2.43 -17.97 -3.95
C ALA A 219 1.12 -18.77 -3.84
N ALA A 220 0.80 -19.30 -2.66
CA ALA A 220 -0.45 -20.01 -2.42
C ALA A 220 -1.68 -19.13 -2.60
N ALA A 221 -1.63 -17.87 -2.13
CA ALA A 221 -2.72 -16.90 -2.28
C ALA A 221 -2.98 -16.50 -3.74
N GLN A 222 -1.98 -16.60 -4.61
CA GLN A 222 -2.13 -16.35 -6.05
C GLN A 222 -2.73 -17.55 -6.81
N GLN A 223 -2.61 -18.76 -6.27
CA GLN A 223 -3.13 -19.99 -6.88
C GLN A 223 -4.57 -20.31 -6.50
N GLU A 224 -5.14 -19.65 -5.48
CA GLU A 224 -6.57 -19.80 -5.19
C GLU A 224 -7.41 -19.26 -6.35
N PRO A 225 -8.25 -20.11 -7.02
CA PRO A 225 -9.13 -19.68 -8.08
C PRO A 225 -10.09 -18.61 -7.54
N ALA A 226 -10.31 -17.58 -8.35
CA ALA A 226 -11.27 -16.53 -8.02
C ALA A 226 -12.65 -17.18 -7.71
N PRO A 227 -13.37 -16.76 -6.66
CA PRO A 227 -14.68 -17.29 -6.35
C PRO A 227 -15.58 -17.19 -7.57
N ALA A 228 -16.17 -18.33 -7.97
CA ALA A 228 -17.04 -18.42 -9.14
C ALA A 228 -18.13 -17.35 -9.06
N LYS A 229 -18.24 -16.52 -10.09
CA LYS A 229 -19.31 -15.52 -10.19
C LYS A 229 -20.66 -16.23 -10.03
N PRO A 230 -21.57 -15.73 -9.19
CA PRO A 230 -22.90 -16.32 -9.04
C PRO A 230 -23.59 -16.34 -10.41
N LYS A 231 -23.98 -17.53 -10.87
CA LYS A 231 -24.74 -17.71 -12.12
C LYS A 231 -26.01 -16.88 -12.04
N ARG A 232 -26.12 -15.87 -12.90
CA ARG A 232 -27.36 -15.11 -13.07
C ARG A 232 -28.48 -16.08 -13.43
N LYS A 233 -29.50 -16.18 -12.56
CA LYS A 233 -30.70 -16.93 -12.88
C LYS A 233 -31.33 -16.34 -14.16
N PRO A 234 -31.76 -17.14 -15.13
CA PRO A 234 -32.44 -16.64 -16.32
C PRO A 234 -33.71 -15.92 -15.89
N ARG A 235 -33.88 -14.71 -16.39
CA ARG A 235 -35.08 -13.89 -16.19
C ARG A 235 -36.21 -14.60 -16.92
N ALA A 236 -37.20 -15.10 -16.18
CA ALA A 236 -38.40 -15.68 -16.78
C ALA A 236 -39.09 -14.62 -17.67
N ALA A 237 -39.25 -14.96 -18.94
CA ALA A 237 -40.03 -14.17 -19.86
C ALA A 237 -41.50 -14.21 -19.42
N LYS A 238 -42.10 -13.06 -19.28
CA LYS A 238 -43.56 -12.86 -19.30
C LYS A 238 -43.95 -12.29 -20.64
#